data_45fa2e220cc806d7f3eb097f9f99117a
#
_entry.id   45fa2e220cc806d7f3eb097f9f99117a
#
_cell.length_a   1.000
_cell.length_b   1.000
_cell.length_c   1.000
_cell.angle_alpha   90.00
_cell.angle_beta   90.00
_cell.angle_gamma   90.00
#
_symmetry.space_group_name_H-M   'P 1'
#
loop_
_entity.id
_entity.type
_entity.pdbx_description
1 polymer ?
#
loop_
_entity_poly.entity_id
_entity_poly.type
_entity_poly.pdbx_seq_one_letter_code
_entity_poly.pdbx_strand_id
1 'polypeptide(L)'
;MKVLVSGFEPFGGLTTNPTEQLVQEAKKFSIEGVTIETVLLPVVYHRCTEQLIEVIEREKPDVVLSLGLAYGRSEITPERIGINIQDTFGEGTKGDNEGRKPVDVLIDPNGPDGLFSTLPNRLIVEALKQHQLPAMISNTAGTYICNNTLYGILHYIQQHQLPIKAGFIHIPATPEMVIDKPDIPSLPFEQLKKALHIIIETIKDNG
;
A
#
# COMPACT_ATOMS: atom_id res chain seq x y z
N MET A 1 -1.31 9.76 -17.91
CA MET A 1 -0.61 9.00 -16.86
C MET A 1 -1.42 7.74 -16.54
N LYS A 2 -0.80 6.56 -16.52
CA LYS A 2 -1.43 5.31 -16.11
C LYS A 2 -1.01 4.96 -14.68
N VAL A 3 -1.98 4.81 -13.78
CA VAL A 3 -1.76 4.46 -12.37
C VAL A 3 -2.27 3.04 -12.12
N LEU A 4 -1.41 2.17 -11.61
CA LEU A 4 -1.79 0.85 -11.11
C LEU A 4 -2.01 0.96 -9.60
N VAL A 5 -3.26 0.76 -9.15
CA VAL A 5 -3.62 0.75 -7.73
C VAL A 5 -3.74 -0.70 -7.27
N SER A 6 -3.01 -1.08 -6.24
CA SER A 6 -3.13 -2.39 -5.60
C SER A 6 -3.68 -2.30 -4.18
N GLY A 7 -4.40 -3.31 -3.77
CA GLY A 7 -4.88 -3.53 -2.40
C GLY A 7 -4.81 -5.01 -2.08
N PHE A 8 -5.24 -5.40 -0.91
CA PHE A 8 -5.10 -6.77 -0.41
C PHE A 8 -6.44 -7.39 -0.04
N GLU A 9 -6.50 -8.71 -0.19
CA GLU A 9 -7.57 -9.54 0.34
C GLU A 9 -7.61 -9.50 1.89
N PRO A 10 -8.69 -9.95 2.54
CA PRO A 10 -8.75 -10.08 3.99
C PRO A 10 -7.66 -11.00 4.55
N PHE A 11 -7.16 -10.69 5.74
CA PHE A 11 -6.09 -11.43 6.42
C PHE A 11 -6.26 -11.44 7.94
N GLY A 12 -5.47 -12.26 8.62
CA GLY A 12 -5.40 -12.28 10.09
C GLY A 12 -6.72 -12.66 10.80
N GLY A 13 -7.66 -13.27 10.06
CA GLY A 13 -8.99 -13.61 10.57
C GLY A 13 -10.02 -12.50 10.42
N LEU A 14 -9.67 -11.41 9.75
CA LEU A 14 -10.64 -10.38 9.33
C LEU A 14 -11.48 -10.92 8.17
N THR A 15 -12.75 -10.52 8.11
CA THR A 15 -13.68 -10.88 7.04
C THR A 15 -13.69 -9.88 5.89
N THR A 16 -13.13 -8.69 6.12
CA THR A 16 -13.08 -7.59 5.15
C THR A 16 -11.73 -6.88 5.20
N ASN A 17 -11.34 -6.28 4.09
CA ASN A 17 -10.20 -5.38 4.01
C ASN A 17 -10.63 -4.13 3.22
N PRO A 18 -10.56 -2.92 3.80
CA PRO A 18 -11.02 -1.72 3.11
C PRO A 18 -10.21 -1.42 1.85
N THR A 19 -8.98 -1.93 1.72
CA THR A 19 -8.19 -1.75 0.50
C THR A 19 -8.77 -2.53 -0.68
N GLU A 20 -9.41 -3.68 -0.48
CA GLU A 20 -10.15 -4.41 -1.51
C GLU A 20 -11.28 -3.54 -2.09
N GLN A 21 -12.08 -2.91 -1.22
CA GLN A 21 -13.16 -2.03 -1.65
C GLN A 21 -12.64 -0.77 -2.35
N LEU A 22 -11.53 -0.19 -1.86
CA LEU A 22 -10.89 0.98 -2.49
C LEU A 22 -10.39 0.67 -3.90
N VAL A 23 -9.81 -0.51 -4.12
CA VAL A 23 -9.38 -0.97 -5.45
C VAL A 23 -10.58 -1.06 -6.42
N GLN A 24 -11.73 -1.56 -5.95
CA GLN A 24 -12.95 -1.60 -6.76
C GLN A 24 -13.51 -0.21 -7.05
N GLU A 25 -13.50 0.70 -6.08
CA GLU A 25 -13.96 2.08 -6.26
C GLU A 25 -13.01 2.89 -7.15
N ALA A 26 -11.69 2.67 -7.07
CA ALA A 26 -10.71 3.36 -7.90
C ALA A 26 -10.98 3.21 -9.40
N LYS A 27 -11.50 2.06 -9.85
CA LYS A 27 -11.92 1.84 -11.25
C LYS A 27 -12.98 2.81 -11.75
N LYS A 28 -13.75 3.39 -10.82
CA LYS A 28 -14.86 4.30 -11.14
C LYS A 28 -14.43 5.76 -11.13
N PHE A 29 -13.20 6.07 -10.70
CA PHE A 29 -12.70 7.44 -10.65
C PHE A 29 -12.53 7.99 -12.06
N SER A 30 -13.02 9.21 -12.25
CA SER A 30 -12.81 9.99 -13.46
C SER A 30 -11.87 11.15 -13.12
N ILE A 31 -10.59 10.97 -13.40
CA ILE A 31 -9.56 12.00 -13.20
C ILE A 31 -9.01 12.33 -14.58
N GLU A 32 -9.08 13.59 -14.97
CA GLU A 32 -8.62 14.03 -16.29
C GLU A 32 -7.14 13.69 -16.51
N GLY A 33 -6.84 13.05 -17.62
CA GLY A 33 -5.47 12.64 -17.99
C GLY A 33 -4.93 11.45 -17.20
N VAL A 34 -5.77 10.74 -16.41
CA VAL A 34 -5.37 9.54 -15.66
C VAL A 34 -6.20 8.33 -16.11
N THR A 35 -5.50 7.24 -16.40
CA THR A 35 -6.08 5.91 -16.55
C THR A 35 -5.74 5.08 -15.32
N ILE A 36 -6.73 4.46 -14.69
CA ILE A 36 -6.52 3.67 -13.47
C ILE A 36 -6.74 2.20 -13.79
N GLU A 37 -5.68 1.41 -13.58
CA GLU A 37 -5.72 -0.05 -13.54
C GLU A 37 -5.65 -0.50 -12.09
N THR A 38 -6.20 -1.68 -11.80
CA THR A 38 -6.26 -2.14 -10.42
C THR A 38 -5.96 -3.63 -10.31
N VAL A 39 -5.40 -4.03 -9.16
CA VAL A 39 -5.16 -5.43 -8.82
C VAL A 39 -5.41 -5.68 -7.33
N LEU A 40 -6.04 -6.81 -7.02
CA LEU A 40 -6.17 -7.33 -5.66
C LEU A 40 -5.07 -8.37 -5.44
N LEU A 41 -4.29 -8.19 -4.38
CA LEU A 41 -3.12 -9.03 -4.07
C LEU A 41 -3.44 -10.02 -2.95
N PRO A 42 -2.88 -11.23 -3.00
CA PRO A 42 -2.94 -12.16 -1.88
C PRO A 42 -2.08 -11.67 -0.71
N VAL A 43 -2.49 -11.94 0.52
CA VAL A 43 -1.66 -11.70 1.71
C VAL A 43 -0.74 -12.91 1.92
N VAL A 44 0.21 -13.07 1.00
CA VAL A 44 1.17 -14.19 0.95
C VAL A 44 2.54 -13.65 0.53
N TYR A 45 3.58 -13.95 1.34
CA TYR A 45 4.96 -13.53 1.07
C TYR A 45 5.41 -13.95 -0.33
N HIS A 46 6.13 -13.07 -0.99
CA HIS A 46 6.61 -13.15 -2.38
C HIS A 46 5.49 -13.16 -3.42
N ARG A 47 4.42 -13.95 -3.26
CA ARG A 47 3.32 -14.03 -4.23
C ARG A 47 2.62 -12.69 -4.48
N CYS A 48 2.48 -11.86 -3.42
CA CYS A 48 1.94 -10.50 -3.58
C CYS A 48 2.80 -9.66 -4.53
N THR A 49 4.12 -9.74 -4.39
CA THR A 49 5.08 -9.02 -5.24
C THR A 49 5.13 -9.60 -6.64
N GLU A 50 5.21 -10.93 -6.79
CA GLU A 50 5.22 -11.62 -8.08
C GLU A 50 3.98 -11.27 -8.92
N GLN A 51 2.79 -11.38 -8.34
CA GLN A 51 1.55 -11.02 -9.02
C GLN A 51 1.50 -9.54 -9.41
N LEU A 52 2.01 -8.65 -8.55
CA LEU A 52 2.05 -7.23 -8.88
C LEU A 52 3.04 -6.95 -10.02
N ILE A 53 4.19 -7.62 -10.07
CA ILE A 53 5.15 -7.55 -11.16
C ILE A 53 4.52 -8.02 -12.49
N GLU A 54 3.82 -9.14 -12.51
CA GLU A 54 3.12 -9.62 -13.71
C GLU A 54 2.15 -8.57 -14.27
N VAL A 55 1.44 -7.88 -13.38
CA VAL A 55 0.53 -6.80 -13.79
C VAL A 55 1.30 -5.57 -14.28
N ILE A 56 2.42 -5.22 -13.65
CA ILE A 56 3.29 -4.11 -14.09
C ILE A 56 3.82 -4.39 -15.49
N GLU A 57 4.29 -5.61 -15.76
CA GLU A 57 4.81 -6.01 -17.08
C GLU A 57 3.74 -5.95 -18.18
N ARG A 58 2.51 -6.35 -17.85
CA ARG A 58 1.39 -6.33 -18.79
C ARG A 58 0.86 -4.93 -19.04
N GLU A 59 0.63 -4.15 -17.98
CA GLU A 59 -0.03 -2.85 -18.04
C GLU A 59 0.92 -1.70 -18.32
N LYS A 60 2.20 -1.84 -17.99
CA LYS A 60 3.24 -0.80 -18.13
C LYS A 60 2.79 0.54 -17.55
N PRO A 61 2.48 0.60 -16.25
CA PRO A 61 2.01 1.83 -15.62
C PRO A 61 3.15 2.86 -15.48
N ASP A 62 2.77 4.13 -15.38
CA ASP A 62 3.71 5.19 -15.00
C ASP A 62 3.92 5.23 -13.48
N VAL A 63 2.89 4.79 -12.72
CA VAL A 63 2.87 4.83 -11.26
C VAL A 63 2.28 3.55 -10.69
N VAL A 64 2.91 3.00 -9.65
CA VAL A 64 2.38 1.91 -8.82
C VAL A 64 2.07 2.46 -7.42
N LEU A 65 0.79 2.47 -7.06
CA LEU A 65 0.27 2.90 -5.76
C LEU A 65 -0.31 1.71 -5.02
N SER A 66 0.40 1.20 -4.02
CA SER A 66 -0.08 0.09 -3.18
C SER A 66 -0.74 0.61 -1.92
N LEU A 67 -1.86 0.01 -1.54
CA LEU A 67 -2.64 0.35 -0.34
C LEU A 67 -2.61 -0.82 0.64
N GLY A 68 -2.44 -0.54 1.93
CA GLY A 68 -2.50 -1.53 2.99
C GLY A 68 -3.33 -1.06 4.18
N LEU A 69 -3.96 -1.99 4.88
CA LEU A 69 -4.63 -1.72 6.15
C LEU A 69 -3.60 -1.69 7.28
N ALA A 70 -3.47 -0.57 7.97
CA ALA A 70 -2.73 -0.46 9.23
C ALA A 70 -3.71 -0.40 10.41
N TYR A 71 -4.11 -1.57 10.88
CA TYR A 71 -5.04 -1.70 11.98
C TYR A 71 -4.48 -1.05 13.26
N GLY A 72 -5.20 -0.06 13.80
CA GLY A 72 -4.77 0.69 14.99
C GLY A 72 -4.08 2.03 14.69
N ARG A 73 -3.78 2.36 13.43
CA ARG A 73 -3.36 3.74 13.07
C ARG A 73 -4.57 4.65 12.92
N SER A 74 -4.40 5.93 13.26
CA SER A 74 -5.44 6.97 13.14
C SER A 74 -5.29 7.83 11.88
N GLU A 75 -4.14 7.77 11.22
CA GLU A 75 -3.81 8.60 10.06
C GLU A 75 -3.58 7.76 8.80
N ILE A 76 -3.80 8.38 7.65
CA ILE A 76 -3.35 7.88 6.35
C ILE A 76 -1.84 8.12 6.26
N THR A 77 -1.07 7.07 6.02
CA THR A 77 0.38 7.14 6.15
C THR A 77 1.10 6.66 4.89
N PRO A 78 1.56 7.60 4.01
CA PRO A 78 2.53 7.26 2.97
C PRO A 78 3.83 6.76 3.60
N GLU A 79 4.27 5.56 3.20
CA GLU A 79 5.48 4.93 3.69
C GLU A 79 6.71 5.50 2.98
N ARG A 80 7.70 5.93 3.77
CA ARG A 80 8.93 6.52 3.24
C ARG A 80 9.87 5.50 2.63
N ILE A 81 9.94 4.31 3.21
CA ILE A 81 10.97 3.32 2.93
C ILE A 81 10.42 1.90 3.08
N GLY A 82 10.82 1.02 2.17
CA GLY A 82 10.76 -0.43 2.34
C GLY A 82 12.13 -0.94 2.77
N ILE A 83 12.17 -1.88 3.72
CA ILE A 83 13.39 -2.48 4.24
C ILE A 83 13.51 -3.93 3.81
N ASN A 84 14.75 -4.41 3.63
CA ASN A 84 15.06 -5.75 3.13
C ASN A 84 14.93 -6.81 4.22
N ILE A 85 13.75 -6.92 4.82
CA ILE A 85 13.48 -7.94 5.84
C ILE A 85 12.01 -8.36 5.80
N GLN A 86 11.76 -9.62 6.06
CA GLN A 86 10.43 -10.19 6.29
C GLN A 86 10.44 -10.93 7.63
N ASP A 87 9.48 -10.55 8.47
CA ASP A 87 9.31 -11.09 9.81
C ASP A 87 7.83 -11.01 10.21
N THR A 88 7.31 -12.04 10.83
CA THR A 88 5.93 -12.08 11.30
C THR A 88 5.78 -11.70 12.76
N PHE A 89 6.87 -11.47 13.49
CA PHE A 89 6.83 -11.13 14.91
C PHE A 89 6.12 -9.79 15.13
N GLY A 90 5.12 -9.78 15.96
CA GLY A 90 4.37 -8.57 16.33
C GLY A 90 3.22 -8.20 15.38
N GLU A 91 3.26 -8.57 14.10
CA GLU A 91 2.22 -8.19 13.13
C GLU A 91 1.42 -9.38 12.59
N GLY A 92 2.11 -10.38 12.12
CA GLY A 92 1.48 -11.56 11.50
C GLY A 92 1.55 -12.82 12.36
N THR A 93 1.19 -12.76 13.64
CA THR A 93 1.35 -13.89 14.58
C THR A 93 0.74 -15.22 14.08
N LYS A 94 -0.29 -15.14 13.22
CA LYS A 94 -0.87 -16.30 12.55
C LYS A 94 -0.12 -16.73 11.29
N GLY A 95 0.88 -15.94 10.83
CA GLY A 95 1.51 -16.07 9.54
C GLY A 95 0.73 -15.37 8.43
N ASP A 96 1.19 -15.54 7.19
CA ASP A 96 0.43 -15.12 6.01
C ASP A 96 -0.79 -16.03 5.77
N ASN A 97 -1.55 -15.79 4.71
CA ASN A 97 -2.76 -16.57 4.41
C ASN A 97 -2.47 -18.03 4.04
N GLU A 98 -1.20 -18.39 3.79
CA GLU A 98 -0.74 -19.78 3.61
C GLU A 98 -0.05 -20.34 4.87
N GLY A 99 0.00 -19.57 5.96
CA GLY A 99 0.58 -19.98 7.23
C GLY A 99 2.10 -19.85 7.31
N ARG A 100 2.76 -19.17 6.37
CA ARG A 100 4.20 -18.93 6.41
C ARG A 100 4.54 -17.92 7.48
N LYS A 101 5.60 -18.19 8.23
CA LYS A 101 6.05 -17.36 9.38
C LYS A 101 7.57 -17.14 9.30
N PRO A 102 8.05 -16.33 8.36
CA PRO A 102 9.47 -15.97 8.33
C PRO A 102 9.85 -15.21 9.61
N VAL A 103 11.09 -15.38 10.04
CA VAL A 103 11.69 -14.70 11.18
C VAL A 103 13.06 -14.20 10.73
N ASP A 104 13.29 -12.90 10.77
CA ASP A 104 14.55 -12.23 10.38
C ASP A 104 15.11 -12.68 9.02
N VAL A 105 14.25 -12.92 8.04
CA VAL A 105 14.66 -13.37 6.70
C VAL A 105 14.77 -12.19 5.74
N LEU A 106 15.88 -12.07 5.01
CA LEU A 106 16.00 -11.08 3.93
C LEU A 106 14.97 -11.36 2.82
N ILE A 107 14.37 -10.30 2.27
CA ILE A 107 13.49 -10.41 1.10
C ILE A 107 14.32 -10.77 -0.13
N ASP A 108 15.46 -10.11 -0.32
CA ASP A 108 16.46 -10.45 -1.33
C ASP A 108 17.87 -10.46 -0.67
N PRO A 109 18.56 -11.62 -0.63
CA PRO A 109 19.90 -11.72 -0.04
C PRO A 109 20.96 -10.83 -0.71
N ASN A 110 20.74 -10.41 -1.94
CA ASN A 110 21.65 -9.57 -2.72
C ASN A 110 21.16 -8.12 -2.87
N GLY A 111 20.01 -7.81 -2.28
CA GLY A 111 19.39 -6.47 -2.36
C GLY A 111 19.97 -5.51 -1.32
N PRO A 112 19.77 -4.19 -1.51
CA PRO A 112 20.16 -3.19 -0.52
C PRO A 112 19.31 -3.30 0.75
N ASP A 113 19.79 -2.78 1.88
CA ASP A 113 19.08 -2.83 3.17
C ASP A 113 17.73 -2.13 3.15
N GLY A 114 17.56 -1.10 2.31
CA GLY A 114 16.30 -0.38 2.19
C GLY A 114 16.22 0.50 0.95
N LEU A 115 14.99 0.76 0.50
CA LEU A 115 14.68 1.52 -0.70
C LEU A 115 13.60 2.57 -0.41
N PHE A 116 13.86 3.81 -0.81
CA PHE A 116 12.90 4.88 -0.63
C PHE A 116 11.76 4.82 -1.65
N SER A 117 10.54 5.07 -1.18
CA SER A 117 9.39 5.37 -2.05
C SER A 117 9.73 6.52 -2.99
N THR A 118 9.30 6.41 -4.24
CA THR A 118 9.49 7.44 -5.27
C THR A 118 8.24 8.31 -5.48
N LEU A 119 7.19 8.10 -4.67
CA LEU A 119 6.01 8.95 -4.64
C LEU A 119 6.29 10.29 -3.93
N PRO A 120 5.56 11.36 -4.25
CA PRO A 120 5.70 12.66 -3.62
C PRO A 120 5.03 12.68 -2.22
N ASN A 121 5.50 11.82 -1.30
CA ASN A 121 4.87 11.55 -0.01
C ASN A 121 4.56 12.81 0.81
N ARG A 122 5.44 13.83 0.77
CA ARG A 122 5.22 15.09 1.50
C ARG A 122 4.05 15.88 0.93
N LEU A 123 3.98 16.01 -0.39
CA LEU A 123 2.89 16.70 -1.07
C LEU A 123 1.56 15.98 -0.87
N ILE A 124 1.58 14.63 -0.87
CA ILE A 124 0.40 13.81 -0.55
C ILE A 124 -0.11 14.13 0.85
N VAL A 125 0.77 14.15 1.86
CA VAL A 125 0.38 14.48 3.24
C VAL A 125 -0.17 15.91 3.35
N GLU A 126 0.46 16.87 2.69
CA GLU A 126 0.01 18.26 2.67
C GLU A 126 -1.37 18.40 2.01
N ALA A 127 -1.59 17.78 0.86
CA ALA A 127 -2.88 17.77 0.17
C ALA A 127 -4.00 17.13 1.02
N LEU A 128 -3.74 15.98 1.64
CA LEU A 128 -4.70 15.34 2.52
C LEU A 128 -5.08 16.23 3.70
N LYS A 129 -4.10 16.87 4.35
CA LYS A 129 -4.36 17.81 5.47
C LYS A 129 -5.16 19.05 5.05
N GLN A 130 -4.89 19.61 3.87
CA GLN A 130 -5.68 20.71 3.30
C GLN A 130 -7.15 20.31 3.11
N HIS A 131 -7.43 19.03 2.84
CA HIS A 131 -8.77 18.48 2.74
C HIS A 131 -9.33 17.94 4.07
N GLN A 132 -8.71 18.32 5.20
CA GLN A 132 -9.11 17.92 6.56
C GLN A 132 -9.07 16.39 6.81
N LEU A 133 -8.18 15.69 6.13
CA LEU A 133 -7.93 14.27 6.34
C LEU A 133 -6.66 14.09 7.18
N PRO A 134 -6.69 13.25 8.24
CA PRO A 134 -5.53 13.01 9.06
C PRO A 134 -4.48 12.24 8.25
N ALA A 135 -3.27 12.79 8.16
CA ALA A 135 -2.18 12.16 7.41
C ALA A 135 -0.82 12.53 8.00
N MET A 136 0.12 11.59 7.93
CA MET A 136 1.52 11.81 8.29
C MET A 136 2.43 10.87 7.48
N ILE A 137 3.71 11.24 7.33
CA ILE A 137 4.68 10.33 6.72
C ILE A 137 5.06 9.25 7.74
N SER A 138 5.00 7.99 7.32
CA SER A 138 5.51 6.86 8.10
C SER A 138 6.94 6.51 7.66
N ASN A 139 7.77 6.12 8.61
CA ASN A 139 9.15 5.69 8.36
C ASN A 139 9.32 4.17 8.41
N THR A 140 8.23 3.41 8.54
CA THR A 140 8.26 1.95 8.52
C THR A 140 6.92 1.38 8.07
N ALA A 141 6.98 0.51 7.08
CA ALA A 141 5.84 -0.31 6.63
C ALA A 141 5.71 -1.61 7.45
N GLY A 142 6.46 -1.73 8.56
CA GLY A 142 6.60 -2.98 9.30
C GLY A 142 7.54 -3.96 8.61
N THR A 143 7.36 -5.24 8.89
CA THR A 143 8.17 -6.34 8.33
C THR A 143 7.30 -7.45 7.70
N TYR A 144 6.00 -7.21 7.63
CA TYR A 144 5.02 -8.14 7.09
C TYR A 144 4.81 -7.92 5.59
N ILE A 145 3.68 -8.35 5.05
CA ILE A 145 3.36 -8.35 3.60
C ILE A 145 3.42 -6.94 2.98
N CYS A 146 3.04 -5.90 3.71
CA CYS A 146 3.08 -4.53 3.20
C CYS A 146 4.51 -4.09 2.88
N ASN A 147 5.45 -4.37 3.78
CA ASN A 147 6.86 -4.11 3.55
C ASN A 147 7.44 -5.01 2.45
N ASN A 148 7.06 -6.31 2.43
CA ASN A 148 7.48 -7.25 1.39
C ASN A 148 7.08 -6.72 0.00
N THR A 149 5.86 -6.22 -0.14
CA THR A 149 5.36 -5.63 -1.40
C THR A 149 6.09 -4.34 -1.74
N LEU A 150 6.20 -3.40 -0.79
CA LEU A 150 6.87 -2.11 -1.03
C LEU A 150 8.33 -2.30 -1.45
N TYR A 151 9.10 -3.06 -0.66
CA TYR A 151 10.50 -3.32 -0.95
C TYR A 151 10.65 -4.06 -2.28
N GLY A 152 9.91 -5.14 -2.47
CA GLY A 152 10.02 -5.98 -3.67
C GLY A 152 9.75 -5.21 -4.96
N ILE A 153 8.73 -4.34 -4.99
CA ILE A 153 8.42 -3.53 -6.18
C ILE A 153 9.46 -2.44 -6.40
N LEU A 154 9.92 -1.74 -5.36
CA LEU A 154 10.98 -0.74 -5.50
C LEU A 154 12.28 -1.38 -6.00
N HIS A 155 12.61 -2.57 -5.50
CA HIS A 155 13.79 -3.32 -5.92
C HIS A 155 13.69 -3.77 -7.37
N TYR A 156 12.55 -4.33 -7.77
CA TYR A 156 12.28 -4.72 -9.16
C TYR A 156 12.42 -3.55 -10.12
N ILE A 157 11.80 -2.40 -9.81
CA ILE A 157 11.88 -1.18 -10.64
C ILE A 157 13.33 -0.71 -10.76
N GLN A 158 14.08 -0.70 -9.65
CA GLN A 158 15.48 -0.29 -9.65
C GLN A 158 16.38 -1.23 -10.46
N GLN A 159 16.25 -2.55 -10.26
CA GLN A 159 17.03 -3.55 -10.98
C GLN A 159 16.83 -3.50 -12.49
N HIS A 160 15.58 -3.26 -12.93
CA HIS A 160 15.23 -3.21 -14.36
C HIS A 160 15.29 -1.79 -14.95
N GLN A 161 15.71 -0.78 -14.15
CA GLN A 161 15.79 0.62 -14.55
C GLN A 161 14.50 1.14 -15.19
N LEU A 162 13.36 0.75 -14.65
CA LEU A 162 12.06 1.13 -15.19
C LEU A 162 11.71 2.58 -14.81
N PRO A 163 11.15 3.37 -15.73
CA PRO A 163 10.73 4.75 -15.45
C PRO A 163 9.39 4.80 -14.71
N ILE A 164 9.23 3.99 -13.67
CA ILE A 164 7.99 3.84 -12.91
C ILE A 164 8.19 4.44 -11.51
N LYS A 165 7.28 5.30 -11.06
CA LYS A 165 7.22 5.73 -9.67
C LYS A 165 6.42 4.73 -8.86
N ALA A 166 6.87 4.41 -7.64
CA ALA A 166 6.18 3.46 -6.78
C ALA A 166 6.22 3.83 -5.30
N GLY A 167 5.20 3.43 -4.58
CA GLY A 167 5.13 3.58 -3.14
C GLY A 167 3.92 2.87 -2.54
N PHE A 168 3.84 2.97 -1.22
CA PHE A 168 2.86 2.30 -0.40
C PHE A 168 2.19 3.29 0.56
N ILE A 169 0.89 3.19 0.72
CA ILE A 169 0.13 4.02 1.66
C ILE A 169 -0.71 3.12 2.55
N HIS A 170 -0.47 3.22 3.84
CA HIS A 170 -1.32 2.59 4.84
C HIS A 170 -2.54 3.47 5.15
N ILE A 171 -3.68 2.81 5.32
CA ILE A 171 -4.95 3.42 5.71
C ILE A 171 -5.44 2.85 7.03
N PRO A 172 -6.19 3.62 7.83
CA PRO A 172 -6.86 3.13 9.04
C PRO A 172 -7.94 2.08 8.75
N ALA A 173 -8.38 1.39 9.79
CA ALA A 173 -9.59 0.58 9.78
C ALA A 173 -10.83 1.45 9.49
N THR A 174 -11.91 0.83 9.00
CA THR A 174 -13.22 1.49 8.94
C THR A 174 -13.99 1.29 10.24
N PRO A 175 -15.00 2.14 10.56
CA PRO A 175 -15.80 2.03 11.78
C PRO A 175 -16.43 0.65 11.95
N GLU A 176 -16.88 0.02 10.86
CA GLU A 176 -17.52 -1.29 10.88
C GLU A 176 -16.57 -2.40 11.35
N MET A 177 -15.27 -2.23 11.14
CA MET A 177 -14.24 -3.20 11.56
C MET A 177 -13.94 -3.14 13.05
N VAL A 178 -14.32 -2.06 13.71
CA VAL A 178 -13.92 -1.76 15.11
C VAL A 178 -15.11 -1.46 16.02
N ILE A 179 -16.33 -1.82 15.61
CA ILE A 179 -17.56 -1.49 16.32
C ILE A 179 -17.54 -1.96 17.78
N ASP A 180 -16.94 -3.11 18.04
CA ASP A 180 -16.77 -3.69 19.39
C ASP A 180 -15.40 -3.37 20.02
N LYS A 181 -14.65 -2.44 19.45
CA LYS A 181 -13.28 -2.05 19.86
C LYS A 181 -13.14 -0.53 19.88
N PRO A 182 -13.78 0.15 20.84
CA PRO A 182 -13.89 1.61 20.86
C PRO A 182 -12.52 2.34 20.96
N ASP A 183 -11.49 1.68 21.44
CA ASP A 183 -10.13 2.25 21.57
C ASP A 183 -9.33 2.18 20.26
N ILE A 184 -9.84 1.50 19.22
CA ILE A 184 -9.16 1.43 17.93
C ILE A 184 -9.65 2.56 17.03
N PRO A 185 -8.73 3.43 16.56
CA PRO A 185 -9.11 4.52 15.67
C PRO A 185 -9.58 3.98 14.30
N SER A 186 -10.46 4.74 13.67
CA SER A 186 -11.02 4.39 12.36
C SER A 186 -11.33 5.63 11.54
N LEU A 187 -11.40 5.46 10.22
CA LEU A 187 -11.88 6.48 9.28
C LEU A 187 -13.03 5.91 8.44
N PRO A 188 -14.12 6.67 8.25
CA PRO A 188 -15.22 6.27 7.38
C PRO A 188 -14.72 5.94 5.96
N PHE A 189 -15.30 4.91 5.35
CA PHE A 189 -14.90 4.45 4.01
C PHE A 189 -14.95 5.58 2.96
N GLU A 190 -15.97 6.44 3.02
CA GLU A 190 -16.08 7.58 2.10
C GLU A 190 -14.93 8.60 2.25
N GLN A 191 -14.36 8.74 3.46
CA GLN A 191 -13.16 9.55 3.66
C GLN A 191 -11.92 8.88 3.08
N LEU A 192 -11.79 7.56 3.20
CA LEU A 192 -10.70 6.79 2.58
C LEU A 192 -10.78 6.86 1.06
N LYS A 193 -11.99 6.77 0.49
CA LYS A 193 -12.22 6.93 -0.95
C LYS A 193 -11.87 8.34 -1.43
N LYS A 194 -12.30 9.39 -0.70
CA LYS A 194 -11.90 10.78 -0.96
C LYS A 194 -10.39 10.94 -0.90
N ALA A 195 -9.74 10.34 0.09
CA ALA A 195 -8.29 10.38 0.24
C ALA A 195 -7.58 9.75 -0.97
N LEU A 196 -8.02 8.59 -1.43
CA LEU A 196 -7.43 7.93 -2.61
C LEU A 196 -7.52 8.79 -3.86
N HIS A 197 -8.66 9.46 -4.08
CA HIS A 197 -8.82 10.40 -5.19
C HIS A 197 -7.80 11.54 -5.11
N ILE A 198 -7.69 12.21 -3.96
CA ILE A 198 -6.72 13.30 -3.71
C ILE A 198 -5.28 12.84 -3.91
N ILE A 199 -4.95 11.64 -3.44
CA ILE A 199 -3.61 11.04 -3.60
C ILE A 199 -3.27 10.91 -5.08
N ILE A 200 -4.18 10.36 -5.89
CA ILE A 200 -3.94 10.14 -7.33
C ILE A 200 -3.82 11.49 -8.06
N GLU A 201 -4.66 12.48 -7.75
CA GLU A 201 -4.53 13.83 -8.29
C GLU A 201 -3.18 14.46 -7.93
N THR A 202 -2.78 14.36 -6.65
CA THR A 202 -1.49 14.90 -6.19
C THR A 202 -0.30 14.24 -6.91
N ILE A 203 -0.36 12.94 -7.12
CA ILE A 203 0.69 12.22 -7.87
C ILE A 203 0.72 12.69 -9.32
N LYS A 204 -0.44 12.85 -9.97
CA LYS A 204 -0.55 13.35 -11.35
C LYS A 204 0.08 14.73 -11.50
N ASP A 205 -0.22 15.65 -10.59
CA ASP A 205 0.19 17.05 -10.68
C ASP A 205 1.68 17.26 -10.34
N ASN A 206 2.35 16.25 -9.75
CA ASN A 206 3.74 16.30 -9.31
C ASN A 206 4.56 15.08 -9.81
N GLY A 207 4.05 14.41 -10.81
CA GLY A 207 4.58 13.18 -11.39
C GLY A 207 5.66 13.37 -12.47
#